data_c6e2d3a61868148e414be0a6fa78bfc2
#
_entry.id   c6e2d3a61868148e414be0a6fa78bfc2
#
_cell.length_a   1.000
_cell.length_b   1.000
_cell.length_c   1.000
_cell.angle_alpha   90.00
_cell.angle_beta   90.00
_cell.angle_gamma   90.00
#
_symmetry.space_group_name_H-M   'P 1'
#
loop_
_entity.id
_entity.type
_entity.pdbx_description
1 polymer ?
#
loop_
_entity_poly.entity_id
_entity_poly.type
_entity_poly.pdbx_seq_one_letter_code
_entity_poly.pdbx_strand_id
1 'polypeptide(L)'
;MPNATTLDSCPAEFILSAAAPESPGKDARLLEQLKHQNRRALERVMRRYTAYVGTILRNITRGQASSEDIEELTADVFLALWHPAPEMRTEHLTGYLASIARSKGCNWLRKRQLDTQPIDDVVVAADTDISAQAEQAEIVREVMGLLPEQDREILMRYYFYRQTVSEIAGELHMKESTVKTRMYRSRKKLRQLFTERGYGYEQMELV
;
A
#
# COMPACT_ATOMS: atom_id res chain seq x y z
N MET A 1 16.22 2.66 22.11
CA MET A 1 15.16 3.69 22.05
C MET A 1 15.48 4.57 20.85
N PRO A 2 14.80 4.50 19.70
CA PRO A 2 15.01 5.47 18.63
C PRO A 2 14.35 6.79 19.04
N ASN A 3 15.14 7.86 18.99
CA ASN A 3 14.80 9.22 19.39
C ASN A 3 13.58 9.76 18.62
N ALA A 4 12.76 10.53 19.32
CA ALA A 4 11.56 11.21 18.85
C ALA A 4 11.80 12.30 17.76
N THR A 5 13.01 12.42 17.23
CA THR A 5 13.40 13.52 16.32
C THR A 5 13.30 13.17 14.84
N THR A 6 12.86 11.96 14.46
CA THR A 6 12.87 11.49 13.07
C THR A 6 11.49 11.62 12.36
N LEU A 7 10.54 12.36 12.94
CA LEU A 7 9.23 12.59 12.33
C LEU A 7 9.23 13.63 11.19
N ASP A 8 10.32 14.42 11.04
CA ASP A 8 10.42 15.47 10.03
C ASP A 8 10.78 14.98 8.62
N SER A 9 11.13 13.72 8.45
CA SER A 9 11.53 13.12 7.17
C SER A 9 10.52 12.07 6.66
N CYS A 10 9.22 12.36 6.66
CA CYS A 10 8.25 11.47 6.04
C CYS A 10 8.14 11.80 4.53
N PRO A 11 8.70 10.98 3.62
CA PRO A 11 8.43 11.16 2.20
C PRO A 11 6.99 10.72 1.94
N ALA A 12 6.09 11.67 1.86
CA ALA A 12 4.70 11.48 1.45
C ALA A 12 4.59 10.92 0.01
N GLU A 13 5.67 10.99 -0.75
CA GLU A 13 5.83 10.42 -2.09
C GLU A 13 5.43 8.93 -2.16
N PHE A 14 5.54 8.21 -1.05
CA PHE A 14 5.23 6.80 -0.97
C PHE A 14 3.74 6.46 -0.93
N ILE A 15 2.91 7.43 -0.59
CA ILE A 15 1.49 7.19 -0.30
C ILE A 15 0.58 7.54 -1.50
N LEU A 16 1.03 8.36 -2.45
CA LEU A 16 0.15 9.08 -3.37
C LEU A 16 0.34 8.81 -4.87
N SER A 17 1.23 7.90 -5.29
CA SER A 17 1.69 7.83 -6.69
C SER A 17 0.97 6.84 -7.60
N ALA A 18 -0.06 6.12 -7.16
CA ALA A 18 -0.76 5.17 -8.03
C ALA A 18 -2.24 5.54 -8.14
N ALA A 19 -2.63 6.25 -9.21
CA ALA A 19 -4.05 6.49 -9.50
C ALA A 19 -4.76 5.16 -9.82
N ALA A 20 -5.76 4.79 -9.01
CA ALA A 20 -6.58 3.64 -9.30
C ALA A 20 -7.60 3.95 -10.40
N PRO A 21 -7.90 2.99 -11.25
CA PRO A 21 -8.91 3.18 -12.29
C PRO A 21 -10.30 3.37 -11.68
N GLU A 22 -10.91 4.51 -11.98
CA GLU A 22 -12.23 4.90 -11.49
C GLU A 22 -13.33 3.87 -11.82
N SER A 23 -14.06 3.39 -10.85
CA SER A 23 -15.48 2.98 -10.85
C SER A 23 -15.83 2.02 -9.71
N PRO A 24 -16.24 2.49 -8.53
CA PRO A 24 -16.62 1.63 -7.38
C PRO A 24 -17.75 0.63 -7.69
N GLY A 25 -18.72 1.03 -8.53
CA GLY A 25 -19.85 0.15 -8.87
C GLY A 25 -19.53 -1.01 -9.83
N LYS A 26 -18.46 -0.87 -10.64
CA LYS A 26 -18.01 -1.96 -11.53
C LYS A 26 -17.15 -2.99 -10.78
N ASP A 27 -16.48 -2.56 -9.74
CA ASP A 27 -15.59 -3.42 -8.95
C ASP A 27 -16.36 -4.38 -8.06
N ALA A 28 -17.50 -3.99 -7.50
CA ALA A 28 -18.36 -4.87 -6.74
C ALA A 28 -18.83 -6.09 -7.57
N ARG A 29 -19.19 -5.86 -8.84
CA ARG A 29 -19.54 -6.94 -9.76
C ARG A 29 -18.37 -7.85 -10.11
N LEU A 30 -17.17 -7.26 -10.32
CA LEU A 30 -15.96 -8.03 -10.60
C LEU A 30 -15.55 -8.88 -9.40
N LEU A 31 -15.63 -8.33 -8.18
CA LEU A 31 -15.38 -9.05 -6.94
C LEU A 31 -16.30 -10.25 -6.78
N GLU A 32 -17.60 -10.06 -7.01
CA GLU A 32 -18.57 -11.15 -6.91
C GLU A 32 -18.29 -12.26 -7.94
N GLN A 33 -17.96 -11.88 -9.17
CA GLN A 33 -17.58 -12.85 -10.21
C GLN A 33 -16.25 -13.56 -9.90
N LEU A 34 -15.29 -12.90 -9.25
CA LEU A 34 -14.05 -13.54 -8.78
C LEU A 34 -14.32 -14.57 -7.69
N LYS A 35 -15.22 -14.28 -6.73
CA LYS A 35 -15.64 -15.23 -5.71
C LYS A 35 -16.23 -16.51 -6.32
N HIS A 36 -16.90 -16.40 -7.45
CA HIS A 36 -17.41 -17.53 -8.23
C HIS A 36 -16.39 -18.13 -9.21
N GLN A 37 -15.10 -17.83 -9.04
CA GLN A 37 -14.00 -18.37 -9.87
C GLN A 37 -14.21 -18.14 -11.38
N ASN A 38 -14.75 -16.99 -11.77
CA ASN A 38 -14.98 -16.65 -13.15
C ASN A 38 -13.68 -16.12 -13.82
N ARG A 39 -13.07 -16.93 -14.69
CA ARG A 39 -11.82 -16.58 -15.41
C ARG A 39 -11.91 -15.27 -16.19
N ARG A 40 -13.06 -15.00 -16.84
CA ARG A 40 -13.26 -13.74 -17.58
C ARG A 40 -13.27 -12.52 -16.66
N ALA A 41 -13.67 -12.68 -15.41
CA ALA A 41 -13.57 -11.62 -14.41
C ALA A 41 -12.10 -11.34 -14.05
N LEU A 42 -11.30 -12.39 -13.85
CA LEU A 42 -9.86 -12.25 -13.60
C LEU A 42 -9.17 -11.53 -14.78
N GLU A 43 -9.42 -11.93 -16.02
CA GLU A 43 -8.85 -11.27 -17.19
C GLU A 43 -9.20 -9.78 -17.27
N ARG A 44 -10.44 -9.41 -16.90
CA ARG A 44 -10.88 -8.00 -16.85
C ARG A 44 -10.17 -7.23 -15.74
N VAL A 45 -9.99 -7.86 -14.57
CA VAL A 45 -9.25 -7.27 -13.45
C VAL A 45 -7.79 -7.09 -13.84
N MET A 46 -7.14 -8.09 -14.39
CA MET A 46 -5.75 -7.99 -14.86
C MET A 46 -5.59 -6.83 -15.85
N ARG A 47 -6.40 -6.78 -16.92
CA ARG A 47 -6.32 -5.72 -17.93
C ARG A 47 -6.51 -4.32 -17.33
N ARG A 48 -7.36 -4.19 -16.32
CA ARG A 48 -7.69 -2.91 -15.71
C ARG A 48 -6.64 -2.46 -14.69
N TYR A 49 -6.08 -3.39 -13.93
CA TYR A 49 -5.27 -3.08 -12.75
C TYR A 49 -3.78 -3.38 -12.91
N THR A 50 -3.31 -3.91 -14.05
CA THR A 50 -1.88 -4.19 -14.26
C THR A 50 -1.02 -2.94 -14.08
N ALA A 51 -1.39 -1.82 -14.68
CA ALA A 51 -0.64 -0.57 -14.55
C ALA A 51 -0.61 -0.07 -13.09
N TYR A 52 -1.75 -0.11 -12.40
CA TYR A 52 -1.89 0.25 -11.00
C TYR A 52 -1.00 -0.60 -10.08
N VAL A 53 -1.09 -1.92 -10.20
CA VAL A 53 -0.27 -2.87 -9.43
C VAL A 53 1.22 -2.67 -9.73
N GLY A 54 1.59 -2.52 -11.00
CA GLY A 54 2.96 -2.27 -11.42
C GLY A 54 3.53 -0.98 -10.85
N THR A 55 2.74 0.09 -10.78
CA THR A 55 3.15 1.36 -10.15
C THR A 55 3.41 1.18 -8.66
N ILE A 56 2.51 0.51 -7.94
CA ILE A 56 2.70 0.22 -6.52
C ILE A 56 3.99 -0.59 -6.29
N LEU A 57 4.23 -1.62 -7.11
CA LEU A 57 5.42 -2.46 -6.99
C LEU A 57 6.70 -1.67 -7.26
N ARG A 58 6.74 -0.84 -8.32
CA ARG A 58 7.89 0.04 -8.62
C ARG A 58 8.18 0.99 -7.46
N ASN A 59 7.15 1.61 -6.88
CA ASN A 59 7.30 2.50 -5.73
C ASN A 59 7.85 1.76 -4.51
N ILE A 60 7.34 0.57 -4.20
CA ILE A 60 7.80 -0.22 -3.06
C ILE A 60 9.25 -0.68 -3.26
N THR A 61 9.61 -1.12 -4.46
CA THR A 61 10.96 -1.59 -4.77
C THR A 61 11.95 -0.45 -5.00
N ARG A 62 11.50 0.82 -5.02
CA ARG A 62 12.33 2.01 -5.24
C ARG A 62 13.20 1.91 -6.50
N GLY A 63 12.67 1.36 -7.57
CA GLY A 63 13.40 1.16 -8.83
C GLY A 63 14.51 0.09 -8.78
N GLN A 64 14.65 -0.65 -7.69
CA GLN A 64 15.64 -1.74 -7.59
C GLN A 64 15.22 -3.01 -8.35
N ALA A 65 13.91 -3.16 -8.63
CA ALA A 65 13.39 -4.27 -9.42
C ALA A 65 13.49 -3.95 -10.92
N SER A 66 13.95 -4.92 -11.71
CA SER A 66 13.92 -4.82 -13.17
C SER A 66 12.48 -4.82 -13.71
N SER A 67 12.31 -4.54 -15.01
CA SER A 67 10.99 -4.64 -15.65
C SER A 67 10.43 -6.06 -15.55
N GLU A 68 11.28 -7.04 -15.73
CA GLU A 68 10.95 -8.48 -15.64
C GLU A 68 10.52 -8.86 -14.22
N ASP A 69 11.23 -8.37 -13.18
CA ASP A 69 10.84 -8.56 -11.78
C ASP A 69 9.47 -7.96 -11.49
N ILE A 70 9.19 -6.77 -12.02
CA ILE A 70 7.89 -6.10 -11.84
C ILE A 70 6.77 -6.88 -12.55
N GLU A 71 7.02 -7.43 -13.74
CA GLU A 71 6.05 -8.28 -14.45
C GLU A 71 5.77 -9.56 -13.66
N GLU A 72 6.80 -10.25 -13.17
CA GLU A 72 6.66 -11.44 -12.33
C GLU A 72 5.88 -11.15 -11.05
N LEU A 73 6.26 -10.11 -10.32
CA LEU A 73 5.57 -9.69 -9.11
C LEU A 73 4.10 -9.31 -9.38
N THR A 74 3.83 -8.67 -10.51
CA THR A 74 2.47 -8.31 -10.93
C THR A 74 1.63 -9.56 -11.21
N ALA A 75 2.19 -10.55 -11.90
CA ALA A 75 1.52 -11.83 -12.12
C ALA A 75 1.25 -12.54 -10.77
N ASP A 76 2.22 -12.53 -9.88
CA ASP A 76 2.12 -13.07 -8.53
C ASP A 76 1.00 -12.41 -7.69
N VAL A 77 0.79 -11.10 -7.86
CA VAL A 77 -0.33 -10.39 -7.20
C VAL A 77 -1.68 -10.91 -7.70
N PHE A 78 -1.84 -11.11 -9.01
CA PHE A 78 -3.10 -11.62 -9.55
C PHE A 78 -3.33 -13.10 -9.24
N LEU A 79 -2.28 -13.91 -9.15
CA LEU A 79 -2.38 -15.29 -8.66
C LEU A 79 -2.81 -15.31 -7.18
N ALA A 80 -2.22 -14.45 -6.35
CA ALA A 80 -2.61 -14.32 -4.95
C ALA A 80 -4.03 -13.77 -4.76
N LEU A 81 -4.54 -12.99 -5.69
CA LEU A 81 -5.94 -12.59 -5.74
C LEU A 81 -6.87 -13.77 -6.09
N TRP A 82 -6.46 -14.59 -7.06
CA TRP A 82 -7.29 -15.67 -7.60
C TRP A 82 -7.52 -16.83 -6.64
N HIS A 83 -6.48 -17.26 -5.94
CA HIS A 83 -6.57 -18.44 -5.07
C HIS A 83 -7.58 -18.28 -3.92
N PRO A 84 -7.56 -17.21 -3.09
CA PRO A 84 -8.49 -17.04 -2.00
C PRO A 84 -9.78 -16.31 -2.40
N ALA A 85 -10.00 -16.08 -3.71
CA ALA A 85 -11.15 -15.31 -4.17
C ALA A 85 -12.50 -15.73 -3.57
N PRO A 86 -12.82 -17.03 -3.40
CA PRO A 86 -14.08 -17.45 -2.78
C PRO A 86 -14.24 -17.00 -1.31
N GLU A 87 -13.16 -16.82 -0.60
CA GLU A 87 -13.12 -16.46 0.83
C GLU A 87 -12.96 -14.95 1.06
N MET A 88 -12.86 -14.15 -0.01
CA MET A 88 -12.69 -12.72 0.10
C MET A 88 -13.88 -12.03 0.79
N ARG A 89 -13.58 -11.29 1.85
CA ARG A 89 -14.56 -10.49 2.60
C ARG A 89 -14.44 -8.99 2.29
N THR A 90 -13.66 -8.62 1.28
CA THR A 90 -13.47 -7.20 0.92
C THR A 90 -14.57 -6.72 -0.04
N GLU A 91 -14.91 -5.45 0.09
CA GLU A 91 -15.79 -4.73 -0.84
C GLU A 91 -14.98 -3.82 -1.77
N HIS A 92 -13.67 -3.67 -1.51
CA HIS A 92 -12.78 -2.76 -2.23
C HIS A 92 -11.64 -3.53 -2.90
N LEU A 93 -11.76 -3.72 -4.22
CA LEU A 93 -10.79 -4.47 -5.03
C LEU A 93 -9.42 -3.78 -5.07
N THR A 94 -9.40 -2.45 -5.25
CA THR A 94 -8.19 -1.63 -5.28
C THR A 94 -7.37 -1.76 -4.01
N GLY A 95 -7.97 -1.53 -2.85
CA GLY A 95 -7.29 -1.67 -1.57
C GLY A 95 -6.78 -3.09 -1.29
N TYR A 96 -7.52 -4.11 -1.78
CA TYR A 96 -7.08 -5.50 -1.65
C TYR A 96 -5.87 -5.80 -2.53
N LEU A 97 -5.90 -5.37 -3.81
CA LEU A 97 -4.77 -5.49 -4.73
C LEU A 97 -3.54 -4.74 -4.20
N ALA A 98 -3.72 -3.52 -3.69
CA ALA A 98 -2.64 -2.74 -3.09
C ALA A 98 -2.00 -3.47 -1.90
N SER A 99 -2.79 -4.11 -1.05
CA SER A 99 -2.28 -4.86 0.10
C SER A 99 -1.47 -6.10 -0.32
N ILE A 100 -1.93 -6.82 -1.37
CA ILE A 100 -1.18 -7.96 -1.93
C ILE A 100 0.11 -7.47 -2.58
N ALA A 101 0.05 -6.43 -3.43
CA ALA A 101 1.21 -5.86 -4.10
C ALA A 101 2.26 -5.40 -3.09
N ARG A 102 1.82 -4.73 -2.02
CA ARG A 102 2.71 -4.35 -0.93
C ARG A 102 3.40 -5.55 -0.28
N SER A 103 2.63 -6.59 0.06
CA SER A 103 3.18 -7.80 0.66
C SER A 103 4.24 -8.45 -0.24
N LYS A 104 3.94 -8.58 -1.54
CA LYS A 104 4.86 -9.17 -2.53
C LYS A 104 6.11 -8.31 -2.72
N GLY A 105 5.98 -7.01 -2.89
CA GLY A 105 7.10 -6.07 -3.05
C GLY A 105 8.01 -6.02 -1.82
N CYS A 106 7.45 -5.96 -0.61
CA CYS A 106 8.24 -5.98 0.62
C CYS A 106 8.97 -7.32 0.81
N ASN A 107 8.33 -8.45 0.48
CA ASN A 107 8.98 -9.76 0.55
C ASN A 107 10.12 -9.90 -0.47
N TRP A 108 9.95 -9.36 -1.68
CA TRP A 108 11.00 -9.32 -2.68
C TRP A 108 12.23 -8.54 -2.18
N LEU A 109 12.01 -7.35 -1.59
CA LEU A 109 13.08 -6.56 -1.00
C LEU A 109 13.81 -7.28 0.13
N ARG A 110 13.07 -7.94 1.04
CA ARG A 110 13.68 -8.71 2.13
C ARG A 110 14.56 -9.83 1.62
N LYS A 111 14.11 -10.60 0.63
CA LYS A 111 14.93 -11.66 0.02
C LYS A 111 16.22 -11.08 -0.54
N ARG A 112 16.14 -9.97 -1.26
CA ARG A 112 17.31 -9.32 -1.87
C ARG A 112 18.28 -8.74 -0.83
N GLN A 113 17.78 -8.22 0.29
CA GLN A 113 18.62 -7.75 1.40
C GLN A 113 19.35 -8.89 2.14
N LEU A 114 18.79 -10.09 2.14
CA LEU A 114 19.45 -11.28 2.70
C LEU A 114 20.56 -11.79 1.76
N ASP A 115 20.43 -11.56 0.46
CA ASP A 115 21.39 -11.97 -0.57
C ASP A 115 22.50 -10.94 -0.81
N THR A 116 22.33 -9.69 -0.37
CA THR A 116 23.30 -8.61 -0.53
C THR A 116 23.66 -8.01 0.83
N GLN A 117 24.97 -7.85 1.11
CA GLN A 117 25.46 -7.11 2.26
C GLN A 117 24.96 -5.65 2.20
N PRO A 118 24.80 -4.96 3.37
CA PRO A 118 24.16 -3.64 3.41
C PRO A 118 24.93 -2.64 2.57
N ILE A 119 24.32 -2.19 1.49
CA ILE A 119 24.74 -1.00 0.75
C ILE A 119 23.91 0.15 1.30
N ASP A 120 24.63 1.19 1.75
CA ASP A 120 24.07 2.43 2.27
C ASP A 120 22.96 3.03 1.41
N ASP A 121 22.02 3.68 2.08
CA ASP A 121 20.82 4.34 1.55
C ASP A 121 21.06 5.14 0.27
N VAL A 122 20.80 4.53 -0.88
CA VAL A 122 20.69 5.28 -2.14
C VAL A 122 19.22 5.68 -2.29
N VAL A 123 18.96 6.93 -1.95
CA VAL A 123 17.74 7.63 -2.32
C VAL A 123 17.80 7.91 -3.82
N VAL A 124 17.19 7.06 -4.63
CA VAL A 124 16.94 7.39 -6.04
C VAL A 124 15.62 8.14 -6.09
N ALA A 125 15.71 9.46 -6.24
CA ALA A 125 14.57 10.31 -6.56
C ALA A 125 14.08 9.95 -7.97
N ALA A 126 12.82 9.54 -8.09
CA ALA A 126 12.15 9.52 -9.38
C ALA A 126 11.87 10.97 -9.79
N ASP A 127 12.15 11.31 -11.06
CA ASP A 127 11.84 12.62 -11.67
C ASP A 127 10.32 12.81 -11.71
N THR A 128 9.78 13.45 -10.70
CA THR A 128 8.40 13.90 -10.63
C THR A 128 8.37 15.29 -9.98
N ASP A 129 7.40 16.09 -10.36
CA ASP A 129 7.23 17.49 -9.97
C ASP A 129 7.34 17.69 -8.45
N ILE A 130 8.51 18.17 -8.00
CA ILE A 130 8.89 18.30 -6.58
C ILE A 130 7.92 19.20 -5.80
N SER A 131 7.29 20.16 -6.48
CA SER A 131 6.37 21.12 -5.86
C SER A 131 5.03 20.49 -5.47
N ALA A 132 4.41 19.74 -6.37
CA ALA A 132 3.14 19.05 -6.12
C ALA A 132 3.30 17.94 -5.07
N GLN A 133 4.44 17.27 -5.05
CA GLN A 133 4.75 16.23 -4.07
C GLN A 133 4.95 16.80 -2.66
N ALA A 134 5.61 17.96 -2.53
CA ALA A 134 5.80 18.62 -1.25
C ALA A 134 4.47 19.04 -0.61
N GLU A 135 3.53 19.58 -1.40
CA GLU A 135 2.20 19.95 -0.94
C GLU A 135 1.39 18.72 -0.48
N GLN A 136 1.43 17.65 -1.26
CA GLN A 136 0.78 16.38 -0.89
C GLN A 136 1.38 15.77 0.38
N ALA A 137 2.70 15.88 0.56
CA ALA A 137 3.41 15.45 1.75
C ALA A 137 2.91 16.15 3.01
N GLU A 138 2.73 17.47 2.92
CA GLU A 138 2.25 18.29 4.01
C GLU A 138 0.84 17.89 4.43
N ILE A 139 -0.05 17.70 3.47
CA ILE A 139 -1.43 17.25 3.68
C ILE A 139 -1.47 15.90 4.41
N VAL A 140 -0.69 14.92 3.95
CA VAL A 140 -0.61 13.60 4.59
C VAL A 140 -0.09 13.73 6.01
N ARG A 141 0.96 14.54 6.24
CA ARG A 141 1.52 14.77 7.57
C ARG A 141 0.50 15.38 8.52
N GLU A 142 -0.23 16.38 8.06
CA GLU A 142 -1.29 17.03 8.83
C GLU A 142 -2.40 16.04 9.21
N VAL A 143 -2.92 15.30 8.23
CA VAL A 143 -4.03 14.35 8.45
C VAL A 143 -3.58 13.17 9.32
N MET A 144 -2.36 12.68 9.15
CA MET A 144 -1.78 11.66 10.03
C MET A 144 -1.61 12.17 11.46
N GLY A 145 -1.31 13.46 11.64
CA GLY A 145 -1.21 14.11 12.96
C GLY A 145 -2.51 14.07 13.77
N LEU A 146 -3.67 13.95 13.11
CA LEU A 146 -4.98 13.86 13.76
C LEU A 146 -5.34 12.46 14.28
N LEU A 147 -4.53 11.45 13.95
CA LEU A 147 -4.72 10.12 14.50
C LEU A 147 -4.13 10.03 15.93
N PRO A 148 -4.70 9.14 16.78
CA PRO A 148 -4.05 8.77 18.03
C PRO A 148 -2.60 8.30 17.77
N GLU A 149 -1.68 8.65 18.64
CA GLU A 149 -0.23 8.39 18.49
C GLU A 149 0.04 6.92 18.15
N GLN A 150 -0.53 6.00 18.90
CA GLN A 150 -0.35 4.57 18.69
C GLN A 150 -0.88 4.07 17.33
N ASP A 151 -1.97 4.64 16.84
CA ASP A 151 -2.54 4.28 15.53
C ASP A 151 -1.67 4.85 14.41
N ARG A 152 -1.16 6.07 14.57
CA ARG A 152 -0.17 6.69 13.68
C ARG A 152 1.12 5.87 13.63
N GLU A 153 1.64 5.44 14.77
CA GLU A 153 2.83 4.61 14.85
C GLU A 153 2.65 3.28 14.08
N ILE A 154 1.52 2.59 14.27
CA ILE A 154 1.22 1.35 13.55
C ILE A 154 1.22 1.58 12.05
N LEU A 155 0.61 2.66 11.56
CA LEU A 155 0.57 2.97 10.13
C LEU A 155 1.97 3.33 9.61
N MET A 156 2.76 4.12 10.35
CA MET A 156 4.13 4.46 9.98
C MET A 156 5.01 3.21 9.89
N ARG A 157 4.93 2.31 10.86
CA ARG A 157 5.65 1.04 10.86
C ARG A 157 5.27 0.18 9.64
N TYR A 158 3.99 0.08 9.36
CA TYR A 158 3.50 -0.71 8.25
C TYR A 158 3.86 -0.11 6.90
N TYR A 159 3.60 1.17 6.67
CA TYR A 159 3.78 1.80 5.35
C TYR A 159 5.20 2.30 5.10
N PHE A 160 5.83 2.89 6.09
CA PHE A 160 7.15 3.51 5.96
C PHE A 160 8.29 2.54 6.27
N TYR A 161 8.26 1.90 7.44
CA TYR A 161 9.30 0.94 7.83
C TYR A 161 9.08 -0.46 7.23
N ARG A 162 8.01 -0.66 6.44
CA ARG A 162 7.72 -1.93 5.74
C ARG A 162 7.63 -3.16 6.64
N GLN A 163 7.31 -2.94 7.90
CA GLN A 163 7.12 -4.03 8.85
C GLN A 163 5.85 -4.82 8.53
N THR A 164 5.89 -6.12 8.79
CA THR A 164 4.71 -6.97 8.76
C THR A 164 3.83 -6.72 9.98
N VAL A 165 2.57 -7.11 9.90
CA VAL A 165 1.66 -7.04 11.05
C VAL A 165 2.19 -7.83 12.24
N SER A 166 2.86 -8.96 12.01
CA SER A 166 3.46 -9.80 13.05
C SER A 166 4.62 -9.08 13.75
N GLU A 167 5.53 -8.45 12.99
CA GLU A 167 6.63 -7.65 13.53
C GLU A 167 6.12 -6.47 14.37
N ILE A 168 5.13 -5.73 13.84
CA ILE A 168 4.50 -4.61 14.55
C ILE A 168 3.85 -5.10 15.85
N ALA A 169 3.14 -6.23 15.79
CA ALA A 169 2.50 -6.82 16.97
C ALA A 169 3.51 -7.23 18.04
N GLY A 170 4.64 -7.83 17.63
CA GLY A 170 5.72 -8.18 18.54
C GLY A 170 6.37 -6.96 19.20
N GLU A 171 6.72 -5.94 18.40
CA GLU A 171 7.39 -4.73 18.91
C GLU A 171 6.50 -3.86 19.80
N LEU A 172 5.21 -3.76 19.50
CA LEU A 172 4.25 -3.00 20.29
C LEU A 172 3.58 -3.83 21.40
N HIS A 173 4.00 -5.09 21.57
CA HIS A 173 3.41 -6.01 22.56
C HIS A 173 1.89 -6.15 22.42
N MET A 174 1.40 -6.23 21.18
CA MET A 174 -0.01 -6.34 20.84
C MET A 174 -0.33 -7.68 20.15
N LYS A 175 -1.60 -8.08 20.17
CA LYS A 175 -2.06 -9.18 19.29
C LYS A 175 -2.15 -8.70 17.84
N GLU A 176 -1.79 -9.54 16.88
CA GLU A 176 -1.92 -9.23 15.45
C GLU A 176 -3.34 -8.80 15.06
N SER A 177 -4.36 -9.44 15.67
CA SER A 177 -5.77 -9.06 15.46
C SER A 177 -6.07 -7.63 15.89
N THR A 178 -5.43 -7.17 16.98
CA THR A 178 -5.54 -5.79 17.47
C THR A 178 -4.87 -4.82 16.49
N VAL A 179 -3.68 -5.14 16.01
CA VAL A 179 -2.98 -4.33 14.99
C VAL A 179 -3.84 -4.21 13.73
N LYS A 180 -4.35 -5.33 13.20
CA LYS A 180 -5.23 -5.35 12.02
C LYS A 180 -6.48 -4.49 12.21
N THR A 181 -7.14 -4.61 13.37
CA THR A 181 -8.35 -3.82 13.69
C THR A 181 -8.04 -2.33 13.79
N ARG A 182 -6.94 -1.94 14.44
CA ARG A 182 -6.50 -0.55 14.53
C ARG A 182 -6.17 0.01 13.14
N MET A 183 -5.40 -0.70 12.33
CA MET A 183 -5.11 -0.30 10.95
C MET A 183 -6.38 -0.07 10.13
N TYR A 184 -7.36 -0.97 10.24
CA TYR A 184 -8.64 -0.82 9.54
C TYR A 184 -9.38 0.45 9.97
N ARG A 185 -9.49 0.69 11.29
CA ARG A 185 -10.17 1.88 11.84
C ARG A 185 -9.46 3.17 11.47
N SER A 186 -8.14 3.17 11.56
CA SER A 186 -7.31 4.34 11.22
C SER A 186 -7.41 4.68 9.74
N ARG A 187 -7.38 3.70 8.84
CA ARG A 187 -7.60 3.91 7.41
C ARG A 187 -8.98 4.51 7.13
N LYS A 188 -10.02 3.98 7.79
CA LYS A 188 -11.38 4.53 7.66
C LYS A 188 -11.44 5.98 8.11
N LYS A 189 -10.80 6.30 9.25
CA LYS A 189 -10.75 7.67 9.76
C LYS A 189 -9.96 8.60 8.85
N LEU A 190 -8.80 8.17 8.34
CA LEU A 190 -8.00 8.95 7.38
C LEU A 190 -8.82 9.26 6.13
N ARG A 191 -9.54 8.26 5.57
CA ARG A 191 -10.41 8.46 4.41
C ARG A 191 -11.47 9.54 4.67
N GLN A 192 -12.10 9.55 5.83
CA GLN A 192 -13.05 10.59 6.21
C GLN A 192 -12.38 11.97 6.26
N LEU A 193 -11.23 12.06 6.94
CA LEU A 193 -10.49 13.31 7.09
C LEU A 193 -10.03 13.90 5.75
N PHE A 194 -9.58 13.06 4.82
CA PHE A 194 -9.25 13.50 3.46
C PHE A 194 -10.48 14.03 2.72
N THR A 195 -11.60 13.30 2.78
CA THR A 195 -12.86 13.71 2.13
C THR A 195 -13.38 15.05 2.70
N GLU A 196 -13.35 15.21 4.03
CA GLU A 196 -13.77 16.45 4.71
C GLU A 196 -12.93 17.67 4.32
N ARG A 197 -11.68 17.45 3.90
CA ARG A 197 -10.77 18.49 3.40
C ARG A 197 -10.83 18.71 1.89
N GLY A 198 -11.74 18.03 1.20
CA GLY A 198 -11.92 18.19 -0.25
C GLY A 198 -10.90 17.44 -1.10
N TYR A 199 -10.10 16.55 -0.51
CA TYR A 199 -9.19 15.69 -1.24
C TYR A 199 -9.94 14.51 -1.84
N GLY A 200 -9.82 14.32 -3.17
CA GLY A 200 -10.52 13.29 -3.91
C GLY A 200 -10.07 11.88 -3.55
N TYR A 201 -10.89 10.91 -3.96
CA TYR A 201 -10.66 9.48 -3.71
C TYR A 201 -9.32 8.97 -4.28
N GLU A 202 -8.84 9.59 -5.34
CA GLU A 202 -7.57 9.24 -6.00
C GLU A 202 -6.33 9.41 -5.11
N GLN A 203 -6.39 10.32 -4.15
CA GLN A 203 -5.31 10.58 -3.20
C GLN A 203 -5.36 9.65 -1.97
N MET A 204 -6.44 8.86 -1.83
CA MET A 204 -6.74 8.05 -0.63
C MET A 204 -6.46 6.55 -0.76
N GLU A 205 -6.16 6.05 -1.94
CA GLU A 205 -6.16 4.59 -2.20
C GLU A 205 -4.98 3.83 -1.60
N LEU A 206 -4.03 4.51 -1.01
CA LEU A 206 -2.87 3.91 -0.35
C LEU A 206 -3.00 3.86 1.19
N VAL A 207 -4.11 4.33 1.74
CA VAL A 207 -4.33 4.31 3.19
C VAL A 207 -5.32 3.19 3.58
#